data_b63772c3f99d13805e8c41db291a7336
#
_entry.id   b63772c3f99d13805e8c41db291a7336
#
_cell.length_a   1.000
_cell.length_b   1.000
_cell.length_c   1.000
_cell.angle_alpha   90.00
_cell.angle_beta   90.00
_cell.angle_gamma   90.00
#
_symmetry.space_group_name_H-M   'P 1'
#
loop_
_entity.id
_entity.type
_entity.pdbx_description
1 polymer ?
#
loop_
_entity_poly.entity_id
_entity_poly.type
_entity_poly.pdbx_seq_one_letter_code
_entity_poly.pdbx_strand_id
1 'polypeptide(L)'
;MFHKLRLWAKIMVVMGIAIGGVGAALTFTNLSNMNRLVHDAERSALDAHLKAIHNAIAAESRSAEVLSALVAGMPVVQDKFDGGERKAVADMFVPGFQALARDYGVEQFQFHTPPAVSWLRVHAPQKYGDDLSSFRSTVVAANRTLQPVRGLEGGVAGLGIRGMVPVQRAGRHVGSVEFGMGFGQPFFDQFKQQNGVDVALHVMDKDGSFKALASTFGKELMPEAATLQRALGGEAQLDHRNAQGKPFAIYSSALKDFS
;
A
#
# COMPACT_ATOMS: atom_id res chain seq x y z
N MET A 1 -58.42 12.35 36.20
CA MET A 1 -58.88 13.30 35.17
C MET A 1 -59.53 12.60 33.96
N PHE A 2 -59.13 11.44 33.53
CA PHE A 2 -59.71 10.64 32.43
C PHE A 2 -61.17 10.16 32.64
N HIS A 3 -61.64 9.98 33.87
CA HIS A 3 -62.99 9.41 34.18
C HIS A 3 -64.11 10.38 33.84
N LYS A 4 -63.89 11.69 33.74
CA LYS A 4 -64.92 12.71 33.47
C LYS A 4 -65.14 13.07 32.02
N LEU A 5 -64.31 12.51 31.08
CA LEU A 5 -64.42 12.80 29.65
C LEU A 5 -65.56 12.00 28.99
N ARG A 6 -66.26 12.61 28.02
CA ARG A 6 -67.25 11.92 27.17
C ARG A 6 -66.60 10.78 26.39
N LEU A 7 -67.33 9.72 26.09
CA LEU A 7 -66.81 8.51 25.45
C LEU A 7 -65.98 8.83 24.15
N TRP A 8 -66.54 9.67 23.30
CA TRP A 8 -65.87 10.08 22.04
C TRP A 8 -64.51 10.78 22.29
N ALA A 9 -64.42 11.60 23.33
CA ALA A 9 -63.17 12.27 23.68
C ALA A 9 -62.10 11.29 24.20
N LYS A 10 -62.50 10.23 24.93
CA LYS A 10 -61.60 9.14 25.32
C LYS A 10 -61.05 8.40 24.11
N ILE A 11 -61.91 8.08 23.14
CA ILE A 11 -61.53 7.40 21.90
C ILE A 11 -60.57 8.27 21.11
N MET A 12 -60.84 9.55 20.95
CA MET A 12 -59.94 10.49 20.22
C MET A 12 -58.56 10.61 20.87
N VAL A 13 -58.48 10.66 22.21
CA VAL A 13 -57.19 10.71 22.93
C VAL A 13 -56.42 9.41 22.77
N VAL A 14 -57.10 8.25 22.93
CA VAL A 14 -56.42 6.94 22.74
C VAL A 14 -55.93 6.77 21.29
N MET A 15 -56.78 7.10 20.31
CA MET A 15 -56.36 7.09 18.90
C MET A 15 -55.21 8.06 18.62
N GLY A 16 -55.23 9.26 19.17
CA GLY A 16 -54.13 10.24 19.02
C GLY A 16 -52.80 9.73 19.60
N ILE A 17 -52.87 9.11 20.78
CA ILE A 17 -51.69 8.48 21.41
C ILE A 17 -51.18 7.32 20.56
N ALA A 18 -52.10 6.44 20.07
CA ALA A 18 -51.71 5.31 19.22
C ALA A 18 -51.08 5.75 17.90
N ILE A 19 -51.67 6.72 17.19
CA ILE A 19 -51.14 7.26 15.95
C ILE A 19 -49.78 7.96 16.19
N GLY A 20 -49.67 8.77 17.27
CA GLY A 20 -48.44 9.42 17.67
C GLY A 20 -47.33 8.39 18.02
N GLY A 21 -47.68 7.34 18.75
CA GLY A 21 -46.75 6.26 19.10
C GLY A 21 -46.26 5.50 17.88
N VAL A 22 -47.16 5.14 16.95
CA VAL A 22 -46.78 4.48 15.69
C VAL A 22 -45.89 5.42 14.83
N GLY A 23 -46.26 6.72 14.72
CA GLY A 23 -45.46 7.70 14.01
C GLY A 23 -44.04 7.87 14.57
N ALA A 24 -43.94 7.97 15.91
CA ALA A 24 -42.65 8.05 16.60
C ALA A 24 -41.80 6.77 16.40
N ALA A 25 -42.41 5.59 16.50
CA ALA A 25 -41.73 4.31 16.27
C ALA A 25 -41.21 4.18 14.83
N LEU A 26 -42.03 4.53 13.83
CA LEU A 26 -41.65 4.54 12.42
C LEU A 26 -40.52 5.51 12.14
N THR A 27 -40.61 6.72 12.70
CA THR A 27 -39.56 7.74 12.55
C THR A 27 -38.22 7.28 13.15
N PHE A 28 -38.28 6.72 14.38
CA PHE A 28 -37.11 6.19 15.05
C PHE A 28 -36.46 5.04 14.25
N THR A 29 -37.30 4.10 13.76
CA THR A 29 -36.81 2.97 12.95
C THR A 29 -36.19 3.44 11.63
N ASN A 30 -36.81 4.42 10.95
CA ASN A 30 -36.28 5.00 9.72
C ASN A 30 -34.93 5.71 9.95
N LEU A 31 -34.81 6.54 10.98
CA LEU A 31 -33.56 7.22 11.32
C LEU A 31 -32.46 6.21 11.67
N SER A 32 -32.78 5.19 12.46
CA SER A 32 -31.83 4.14 12.81
C SER A 32 -31.36 3.34 11.57
N ASN A 33 -32.28 3.00 10.67
CA ASN A 33 -31.95 2.33 9.41
C ASN A 33 -31.11 3.22 8.49
N MET A 34 -31.45 4.50 8.35
CA MET A 34 -30.68 5.46 7.58
C MET A 34 -29.24 5.57 8.10
N ASN A 35 -29.07 5.74 9.41
CA ASN A 35 -27.73 5.81 10.00
C ASN A 35 -26.91 4.55 9.71
N ARG A 36 -27.52 3.36 9.86
CA ARG A 36 -26.86 2.10 9.54
C ARG A 36 -26.45 2.02 8.06
N LEU A 37 -27.36 2.37 7.14
CA LEU A 37 -27.07 2.38 5.70
C LEU A 37 -25.93 3.34 5.35
N VAL A 38 -25.88 4.53 5.97
CA VAL A 38 -24.79 5.49 5.77
C VAL A 38 -23.47 4.92 6.25
N HIS A 39 -23.41 4.34 7.45
CA HIS A 39 -22.19 3.73 7.99
C HIS A 39 -21.73 2.53 7.16
N ASP A 40 -22.66 1.68 6.70
CA ASP A 40 -22.30 0.53 5.85
C ASP A 40 -21.78 0.97 4.49
N ALA A 41 -22.38 2.00 3.88
CA ALA A 41 -21.95 2.58 2.62
C ALA A 41 -20.55 3.25 2.75
N GLU A 42 -20.34 4.02 3.82
CA GLU A 42 -19.05 4.64 4.13
C GLU A 42 -17.94 3.60 4.28
N ARG A 43 -18.18 2.57 5.11
CA ARG A 43 -17.23 1.48 5.32
C ARG A 43 -16.92 0.75 4.00
N SER A 44 -17.95 0.44 3.22
CA SER A 44 -17.78 -0.21 1.91
C SER A 44 -16.96 0.62 0.95
N ALA A 45 -17.16 1.95 0.92
CA ALA A 45 -16.37 2.85 0.10
C ALA A 45 -14.89 2.89 0.54
N LEU A 46 -14.63 2.96 1.85
CA LEU A 46 -13.28 2.95 2.41
C LEU A 46 -12.55 1.62 2.17
N ASP A 47 -13.25 0.48 2.32
CA ASP A 47 -12.72 -0.84 1.97
C ASP A 47 -12.37 -0.94 0.48
N ALA A 48 -13.18 -0.34 -0.40
CA ALA A 48 -12.90 -0.29 -1.83
C ALA A 48 -11.62 0.53 -2.13
N HIS A 49 -11.43 1.68 -1.47
CA HIS A 49 -10.21 2.49 -1.60
C HIS A 49 -8.98 1.77 -1.04
N LEU A 50 -9.10 1.06 0.09
CA LEU A 50 -8.03 0.22 0.62
C LEU A 50 -7.65 -0.88 -0.37
N LYS A 51 -8.64 -1.54 -0.98
CA LYS A 51 -8.39 -2.54 -2.04
C LYS A 51 -7.74 -1.92 -3.27
N ALA A 52 -8.13 -0.69 -3.64
CA ALA A 52 -7.52 0.02 -4.77
C ALA A 52 -6.02 0.29 -4.56
N ILE A 53 -5.60 0.73 -3.36
CA ILE A 53 -4.17 0.95 -3.08
C ILE A 53 -3.38 -0.36 -3.08
N HIS A 54 -3.94 -1.46 -2.53
CA HIS A 54 -3.32 -2.78 -2.62
C HIS A 54 -3.16 -3.23 -4.08
N ASN A 55 -4.16 -2.99 -4.93
CA ASN A 55 -4.09 -3.31 -6.35
C ASN A 55 -3.04 -2.46 -7.08
N ALA A 56 -2.92 -1.17 -6.73
CA ALA A 56 -1.89 -0.30 -7.29
C ALA A 56 -0.48 -0.80 -6.94
N ILE A 57 -0.24 -1.15 -5.67
CA ILE A 57 1.05 -1.75 -5.24
C ILE A 57 1.33 -3.06 -5.98
N ALA A 58 0.31 -3.92 -6.14
CA ALA A 58 0.44 -5.19 -6.85
C ALA A 58 0.75 -4.99 -8.34
N ALA A 59 0.15 -3.97 -8.97
CA ALA A 59 0.40 -3.62 -10.37
C ALA A 59 1.84 -3.13 -10.58
N GLU A 60 2.32 -2.22 -9.72
CA GLU A 60 3.71 -1.75 -9.75
C GLU A 60 4.71 -2.90 -9.49
N SER A 61 4.39 -3.78 -8.53
CA SER A 61 5.23 -4.97 -8.27
C SER A 61 5.32 -5.89 -9.48
N ARG A 62 4.20 -6.06 -10.20
CA ARG A 62 4.18 -6.84 -11.45
C ARG A 62 4.98 -6.16 -12.55
N SER A 63 4.90 -4.83 -12.69
CA SER A 63 5.68 -4.07 -13.66
C SER A 63 7.18 -4.23 -13.39
N ALA A 64 7.61 -4.12 -12.14
CA ALA A 64 8.98 -4.34 -11.72
C ALA A 64 9.45 -5.78 -12.04
N GLU A 65 8.62 -6.80 -11.77
CA GLU A 65 8.92 -8.19 -12.11
C GLU A 65 9.06 -8.41 -13.62
N VAL A 66 8.17 -7.83 -14.43
CA VAL A 66 8.22 -7.95 -15.90
C VAL A 66 9.48 -7.32 -16.48
N LEU A 67 9.88 -6.14 -15.98
CA LEU A 67 11.15 -5.51 -16.38
C LEU A 67 12.34 -6.39 -15.99
N SER A 68 12.34 -6.95 -14.78
CA SER A 68 13.38 -7.87 -14.33
C SER A 68 13.42 -9.15 -15.18
N ALA A 69 12.27 -9.70 -15.55
CA ALA A 69 12.18 -10.90 -16.39
C ALA A 69 12.71 -10.63 -17.80
N LEU A 70 12.37 -9.47 -18.37
CA LEU A 70 12.88 -9.06 -19.69
C LEU A 70 14.42 -9.04 -19.69
N VAL A 71 15.02 -8.39 -18.71
CA VAL A 71 16.48 -8.26 -18.61
C VAL A 71 17.13 -9.61 -18.28
N ALA A 72 16.57 -10.38 -17.34
CA ALA A 72 17.08 -11.70 -16.97
C ALA A 72 17.01 -12.73 -18.12
N GLY A 73 16.07 -12.53 -19.06
CA GLY A 73 15.89 -13.35 -20.25
C GLY A 73 16.82 -13.01 -21.41
N MET A 74 17.58 -11.89 -21.37
CA MET A 74 18.47 -11.50 -22.47
C MET A 74 19.72 -12.37 -22.51
N PRO A 75 20.00 -13.13 -23.60
CA PRO A 75 21.19 -13.99 -23.67
C PRO A 75 22.50 -13.24 -23.45
N VAL A 76 22.63 -12.04 -24.00
CA VAL A 76 23.82 -11.20 -23.82
C VAL A 76 24.03 -10.81 -22.35
N VAL A 77 22.96 -10.56 -21.59
CA VAL A 77 23.02 -10.25 -20.14
C VAL A 77 23.45 -11.48 -19.38
N GLN A 78 22.86 -12.64 -19.69
CA GLN A 78 23.21 -13.92 -19.07
C GLN A 78 24.68 -14.24 -19.26
N ASP A 79 25.20 -14.10 -20.49
CA ASP A 79 26.60 -14.35 -20.81
C ASP A 79 27.54 -13.40 -20.07
N LYS A 80 27.27 -12.10 -20.11
CA LYS A 80 28.11 -11.09 -19.45
C LYS A 80 28.07 -11.19 -17.92
N PHE A 81 26.89 -11.48 -17.37
CA PHE A 81 26.74 -11.64 -15.92
C PHE A 81 27.48 -12.89 -15.44
N ASP A 82 27.32 -14.02 -16.12
CA ASP A 82 28.01 -15.27 -15.82
C ASP A 82 29.52 -15.16 -15.97
N GLY A 83 30.00 -14.41 -16.97
CA GLY A 83 31.42 -14.11 -17.20
C GLY A 83 32.01 -13.10 -16.22
N GLY A 84 31.21 -12.53 -15.29
CA GLY A 84 31.70 -11.51 -14.35
C GLY A 84 31.98 -10.14 -14.98
N GLU A 85 31.55 -9.90 -16.21
CA GLU A 85 31.79 -8.70 -16.98
C GLU A 85 30.92 -7.52 -16.55
N ARG A 86 31.02 -7.11 -15.27
CA ARG A 86 30.17 -6.06 -14.67
C ARG A 86 30.20 -4.76 -15.46
N LYS A 87 31.37 -4.33 -15.93
CA LYS A 87 31.50 -3.09 -16.73
C LYS A 87 30.68 -3.18 -18.03
N ALA A 88 30.72 -4.32 -18.71
CA ALA A 88 29.98 -4.50 -19.94
C ALA A 88 28.44 -4.44 -19.69
N VAL A 89 27.95 -5.02 -18.60
CA VAL A 89 26.54 -4.90 -18.21
C VAL A 89 26.19 -3.45 -17.81
N ALA A 90 27.07 -2.76 -17.09
CA ALA A 90 26.87 -1.35 -16.74
C ALA A 90 26.78 -0.46 -18.00
N ASP A 91 27.69 -0.63 -18.95
CA ASP A 91 27.71 0.13 -20.20
C ASP A 91 26.41 -0.06 -21.03
N MET A 92 25.74 -1.20 -20.90
CA MET A 92 24.46 -1.46 -21.57
C MET A 92 23.30 -0.68 -20.97
N PHE A 93 23.24 -0.52 -19.65
CA PHE A 93 22.03 -0.06 -18.95
C PHE A 93 22.16 1.31 -18.28
N VAL A 94 23.35 1.70 -17.82
CA VAL A 94 23.55 2.98 -17.12
C VAL A 94 23.14 4.19 -17.96
N PRO A 95 23.48 4.27 -19.28
CA PRO A 95 23.10 5.42 -20.09
C PRO A 95 21.58 5.65 -20.19
N GLY A 96 20.79 4.55 -20.19
CA GLY A 96 19.33 4.63 -20.31
C GLY A 96 18.60 4.75 -18.97
N PHE A 97 19.28 4.55 -17.85
CA PHE A 97 18.61 4.47 -16.55
C PHE A 97 17.88 5.76 -16.15
N GLN A 98 18.46 6.93 -16.45
CA GLN A 98 17.83 8.22 -16.09
C GLN A 98 16.46 8.43 -16.76
N ALA A 99 16.28 7.93 -17.97
CA ALA A 99 14.99 7.97 -18.66
C ALA A 99 13.98 7.06 -17.94
N LEU A 100 14.38 5.85 -17.55
CA LEU A 100 13.53 4.95 -16.75
C LEU A 100 13.11 5.56 -15.41
N ALA A 101 14.05 6.23 -14.73
CA ALA A 101 13.77 6.88 -13.46
C ALA A 101 12.78 8.04 -13.61
N ARG A 102 13.01 8.92 -14.59
CA ARG A 102 12.21 10.13 -14.78
C ARG A 102 10.80 9.83 -15.31
N ASP A 103 10.70 8.94 -16.30
CA ASP A 103 9.48 8.77 -17.08
C ASP A 103 8.61 7.61 -16.60
N TYR A 104 9.20 6.63 -15.86
CA TYR A 104 8.54 5.41 -15.45
C TYR A 104 8.63 5.11 -13.94
N GLY A 105 9.20 6.01 -13.14
CA GLY A 105 9.27 5.86 -11.68
C GLY A 105 10.18 4.72 -11.20
N VAL A 106 11.12 4.25 -12.03
CA VAL A 106 12.10 3.24 -11.62
C VAL A 106 13.16 3.90 -10.75
N GLU A 107 13.22 3.56 -9.47
CA GLU A 107 14.21 4.10 -8.54
C GLU A 107 15.45 3.21 -8.43
N GLN A 108 15.29 1.90 -8.63
CA GLN A 108 16.37 0.94 -8.49
C GLN A 108 16.37 -0.05 -9.65
N PHE A 109 17.58 -0.34 -10.12
CA PHE A 109 17.86 -1.43 -11.06
C PHE A 109 19.18 -2.05 -10.64
N GLN A 110 19.15 -3.34 -10.30
CA GLN A 110 20.27 -4.04 -9.68
C GLN A 110 20.42 -5.47 -10.19
N PHE A 111 21.66 -5.96 -10.09
CA PHE A 111 22.03 -7.36 -10.26
C PHE A 111 22.63 -7.87 -8.95
N HIS A 112 22.25 -9.08 -8.54
CA HIS A 112 22.74 -9.69 -7.31
C HIS A 112 23.30 -11.09 -7.59
N THR A 113 24.43 -11.43 -6.96
CA THR A 113 24.89 -12.81 -6.88
C THR A 113 24.38 -13.48 -5.59
N PRO A 114 24.20 -14.81 -5.56
CA PRO A 114 23.76 -15.51 -4.38
C PRO A 114 24.71 -15.35 -3.17
N PRO A 115 24.19 -15.34 -1.91
CA PRO A 115 22.77 -15.35 -1.57
C PRO A 115 22.06 -14.02 -1.82
N ALA A 116 22.73 -12.88 -1.62
CA ALA A 116 22.23 -11.52 -1.84
C ALA A 116 23.37 -10.48 -1.87
N VAL A 117 24.43 -10.74 -2.65
CA VAL A 117 25.53 -9.77 -2.80
C VAL A 117 25.22 -8.81 -3.95
N SER A 118 25.31 -7.51 -3.72
CA SER A 118 25.13 -6.49 -4.74
C SER A 118 26.26 -6.58 -5.78
N TRP A 119 25.98 -7.13 -6.94
CA TRP A 119 26.98 -7.26 -8.01
C TRP A 119 27.07 -5.99 -8.87
N LEU A 120 25.92 -5.39 -9.22
CA LEU A 120 25.84 -4.12 -9.95
C LEU A 120 24.58 -3.36 -9.54
N ARG A 121 24.72 -2.10 -9.16
CA ARG A 121 23.63 -1.12 -9.09
C ARG A 121 23.70 -0.22 -10.32
N VAL A 122 22.76 -0.39 -11.25
CA VAL A 122 22.71 0.44 -12.47
C VAL A 122 22.48 1.91 -12.11
N HIS A 123 21.68 2.17 -11.08
CA HIS A 123 21.39 3.51 -10.54
C HIS A 123 22.57 4.11 -9.71
N ALA A 124 23.55 3.30 -9.32
CA ALA A 124 24.71 3.72 -8.52
C ALA A 124 25.91 2.79 -8.79
N PRO A 125 26.52 2.82 -10.02
CA PRO A 125 27.47 1.79 -10.47
C PRO A 125 28.75 1.67 -9.65
N GLN A 126 29.08 2.70 -8.87
CA GLN A 126 30.26 2.72 -8.00
C GLN A 126 30.04 1.97 -6.68
N LYS A 127 28.77 1.66 -6.32
CA LYS A 127 28.41 0.99 -5.07
C LYS A 127 28.08 -0.47 -5.34
N TYR A 128 28.96 -1.39 -4.99
CA TYR A 128 28.77 -2.84 -5.19
C TYR A 128 29.60 -3.65 -4.19
N GLY A 129 29.31 -4.95 -4.11
CA GLY A 129 30.07 -5.92 -3.32
C GLY A 129 29.59 -6.09 -1.89
N ASP A 130 28.62 -5.31 -1.43
CA ASP A 130 28.03 -5.44 -0.10
C ASP A 130 27.02 -6.60 -0.02
N ASP A 131 27.05 -7.30 1.11
CA ASP A 131 26.08 -8.36 1.45
C ASP A 131 24.79 -7.75 1.98
N LEU A 132 23.68 -8.05 1.33
CA LEU A 132 22.34 -7.55 1.62
C LEU A 132 21.48 -8.59 2.34
N SER A 133 22.01 -9.77 2.65
CA SER A 133 21.24 -10.94 3.13
C SER A 133 20.47 -10.66 4.43
N SER A 134 20.95 -9.75 5.26
CA SER A 134 20.35 -9.46 6.57
C SER A 134 19.07 -8.63 6.50
N PHE A 135 18.76 -7.99 5.36
CA PHE A 135 17.60 -7.10 5.23
C PHE A 135 16.92 -7.13 3.85
N ARG A 136 17.42 -7.93 2.88
CA ARG A 136 16.84 -8.07 1.55
C ARG A 136 16.27 -9.48 1.36
N SER A 137 15.16 -9.74 2.05
CA SER A 137 14.47 -11.04 2.04
C SER A 137 14.01 -11.45 0.63
N THR A 138 13.60 -10.49 -0.21
CA THR A 138 13.20 -10.75 -1.61
C THR A 138 14.36 -11.27 -2.45
N VAL A 139 15.57 -10.70 -2.32
CA VAL A 139 16.77 -11.15 -3.03
C VAL A 139 17.14 -12.56 -2.61
N VAL A 140 17.21 -12.80 -1.29
CA VAL A 140 17.51 -14.12 -0.72
C VAL A 140 16.48 -15.16 -1.19
N ALA A 141 15.20 -14.82 -1.16
CA ALA A 141 14.12 -15.71 -1.60
C ALA A 141 14.25 -16.05 -3.08
N ALA A 142 14.43 -15.06 -3.97
CA ALA A 142 14.57 -15.31 -5.40
C ALA A 142 15.78 -16.20 -5.73
N ASN A 143 16.94 -15.92 -5.14
CA ASN A 143 18.15 -16.72 -5.36
C ASN A 143 18.08 -18.14 -4.77
N ARG A 144 17.33 -18.34 -3.67
CA ARG A 144 17.14 -19.63 -3.03
C ARG A 144 16.10 -20.50 -3.73
N THR A 145 14.95 -19.91 -4.08
CA THR A 145 13.82 -20.66 -4.65
C THR A 145 13.89 -20.82 -6.15
N LEU A 146 14.73 -20.01 -6.81
CA LEU A 146 14.86 -19.93 -8.27
C LEU A 146 13.54 -19.56 -8.94
N GLN A 147 12.67 -18.83 -8.23
CA GLN A 147 11.38 -18.34 -8.70
C GLN A 147 11.34 -16.82 -8.67
N PRO A 148 10.58 -16.17 -9.55
CA PRO A 148 10.31 -14.74 -9.45
C PRO A 148 9.71 -14.38 -8.08
N VAL A 149 10.12 -13.25 -7.52
CA VAL A 149 9.64 -12.71 -6.24
C VAL A 149 9.29 -11.25 -6.43
N ARG A 150 8.16 -10.82 -5.87
CA ARG A 150 7.76 -9.41 -5.89
C ARG A 150 7.04 -9.01 -4.62
N GLY A 151 7.05 -7.74 -4.31
CA GLY A 151 6.34 -7.17 -3.17
C GLY A 151 6.93 -5.86 -2.69
N LEU A 152 6.36 -5.38 -1.60
CA LEU A 152 6.85 -4.23 -0.87
C LEU A 152 7.95 -4.71 0.10
N GLU A 153 9.09 -4.02 0.12
CA GLU A 153 10.19 -4.38 1.02
C GLU A 153 11.01 -3.16 1.42
N GLY A 154 11.41 -3.13 2.69
CA GLY A 154 12.37 -2.17 3.21
C GLY A 154 13.78 -2.38 2.64
N GLY A 155 14.51 -1.31 2.43
CA GLY A 155 15.91 -1.34 1.99
C GLY A 155 16.68 -0.14 2.54
N VAL A 156 17.95 -0.01 2.17
CA VAL A 156 18.81 1.12 2.61
C VAL A 156 18.21 2.48 2.22
N ALA A 157 17.54 2.56 1.09
CA ALA A 157 16.88 3.78 0.59
C ALA A 157 15.44 3.95 1.11
N GLY A 158 14.98 3.12 2.05
CA GLY A 158 13.60 3.11 2.55
C GLY A 158 12.75 2.01 1.95
N LEU A 159 11.43 2.15 2.10
CA LEU A 159 10.44 1.21 1.60
C LEU A 159 10.27 1.39 0.08
N GLY A 160 10.24 0.29 -0.66
CA GLY A 160 10.08 0.32 -2.12
C GLY A 160 9.35 -0.91 -2.64
N ILE A 161 8.73 -0.77 -3.80
CA ILE A 161 8.05 -1.86 -4.50
C ILE A 161 9.09 -2.59 -5.37
N ARG A 162 9.23 -3.91 -5.18
CA ARG A 162 10.28 -4.72 -5.77
C ARG A 162 9.74 -5.79 -6.70
N GLY A 163 10.47 -6.06 -7.77
CA GLY A 163 10.28 -7.23 -8.61
C GLY A 163 11.64 -7.86 -8.94
N MET A 164 11.79 -9.15 -8.68
CA MET A 164 13.04 -9.88 -8.78
C MET A 164 12.86 -11.12 -9.62
N VAL A 165 13.80 -11.37 -10.51
CA VAL A 165 13.80 -12.57 -11.36
C VAL A 165 15.18 -13.21 -11.33
N PRO A 166 15.26 -14.54 -11.08
CA PRO A 166 16.51 -15.29 -11.17
C PRO A 166 17.07 -15.28 -12.59
N VAL A 167 18.39 -15.17 -12.70
CA VAL A 167 19.11 -15.31 -13.96
C VAL A 167 19.71 -16.69 -14.06
N GLN A 168 19.45 -17.35 -15.16
CA GLN A 168 20.00 -18.68 -15.46
C GLN A 168 20.80 -18.63 -16.77
N ARG A 169 21.93 -19.34 -16.82
CA ARG A 169 22.75 -19.52 -18.01
C ARG A 169 23.08 -21.00 -18.18
N ALA A 170 22.67 -21.59 -19.30
CA ALA A 170 22.86 -23.02 -19.59
C ALA A 170 22.38 -23.95 -18.43
N GLY A 171 21.22 -23.65 -17.83
CA GLY A 171 20.64 -24.42 -16.72
C GLY A 171 21.28 -24.15 -15.35
N ARG A 172 22.31 -23.32 -15.26
CA ARG A 172 22.96 -22.95 -14.01
C ARG A 172 22.46 -21.59 -13.53
N HIS A 173 22.14 -21.49 -12.25
CA HIS A 173 21.79 -20.22 -11.60
C HIS A 173 23.02 -19.32 -11.48
N VAL A 174 22.91 -18.08 -11.95
CA VAL A 174 23.98 -17.06 -11.93
C VAL A 174 23.73 -16.01 -10.86
N GLY A 175 22.50 -15.64 -10.65
CA GLY A 175 22.10 -14.59 -9.72
C GLY A 175 20.70 -14.12 -10.01
N SER A 176 20.38 -12.86 -9.68
CA SER A 176 19.08 -12.26 -9.93
C SER A 176 19.16 -10.84 -10.43
N VAL A 177 18.13 -10.42 -11.16
CA VAL A 177 17.86 -9.03 -11.56
C VAL A 177 16.74 -8.48 -10.73
N GLU A 178 16.86 -7.22 -10.31
CA GLU A 178 15.85 -6.47 -9.58
C GLU A 178 15.55 -5.16 -10.29
N PHE A 179 14.25 -4.87 -10.43
CA PHE A 179 13.75 -3.52 -10.57
C PHE A 179 13.01 -3.11 -9.31
N GLY A 180 13.19 -1.86 -8.89
CA GLY A 180 12.49 -1.23 -7.77
C GLY A 180 11.77 0.01 -8.23
N MET A 181 10.45 0.05 -7.97
CA MET A 181 9.61 1.21 -8.24
C MET A 181 9.53 2.07 -6.98
N GLY A 182 9.38 3.38 -7.16
CA GLY A 182 9.23 4.32 -6.07
C GLY A 182 7.93 4.08 -5.27
N PHE A 183 8.04 4.11 -3.94
CA PHE A 183 6.91 4.02 -3.03
C PHE A 183 6.97 5.16 -2.02
N GLY A 184 6.96 6.39 -2.53
CA GLY A 184 7.02 7.63 -1.78
C GLY A 184 5.91 8.60 -2.18
N GLN A 185 6.10 9.88 -1.85
CA GLN A 185 5.10 10.93 -2.09
C GLN A 185 4.53 10.93 -3.52
N PRO A 186 5.32 10.77 -4.61
CA PRO A 186 4.78 10.76 -5.97
C PRO A 186 3.75 9.64 -6.21
N PHE A 187 3.96 8.44 -5.67
CA PHE A 187 3.01 7.33 -5.76
C PHE A 187 1.68 7.69 -5.07
N PHE A 188 1.73 8.29 -3.88
CA PHE A 188 0.54 8.67 -3.12
C PHE A 188 -0.21 9.84 -3.75
N ASP A 189 0.50 10.83 -4.30
CA ASP A 189 -0.11 11.94 -5.03
C ASP A 189 -0.84 11.47 -6.29
N GLN A 190 -0.23 10.56 -7.04
CA GLN A 190 -0.85 9.92 -8.20
C GLN A 190 -2.09 9.10 -7.80
N PHE A 191 -1.99 8.32 -6.71
CA PHE A 191 -3.12 7.55 -6.20
C PHE A 191 -4.31 8.46 -5.84
N LYS A 192 -4.05 9.58 -5.14
CA LYS A 192 -5.07 10.59 -4.84
C LYS A 192 -5.72 11.15 -6.10
N GLN A 193 -4.93 11.52 -7.11
CA GLN A 193 -5.45 12.03 -8.38
C GLN A 193 -6.37 11.04 -9.09
N GLN A 194 -6.02 9.75 -9.07
CA GLN A 194 -6.78 8.71 -9.76
C GLN A 194 -8.04 8.27 -9.01
N ASN A 195 -8.01 8.28 -7.67
CA ASN A 195 -9.09 7.71 -6.85
C ASN A 195 -9.91 8.75 -6.10
N GLY A 196 -9.51 10.03 -6.10
CA GLY A 196 -10.22 11.12 -5.44
C GLY A 196 -10.25 11.01 -3.91
N VAL A 197 -9.33 10.24 -3.31
CA VAL A 197 -9.26 10.01 -1.87
C VAL A 197 -7.87 10.34 -1.34
N ASP A 198 -7.84 10.94 -0.16
CA ASP A 198 -6.58 11.20 0.54
C ASP A 198 -6.00 9.92 1.14
N VAL A 199 -4.68 9.81 1.12
CA VAL A 199 -3.96 8.62 1.62
C VAL A 199 -2.67 9.03 2.33
N ALA A 200 -2.30 8.27 3.37
CA ALA A 200 -1.02 8.39 4.04
C ALA A 200 -0.45 7.03 4.42
N LEU A 201 0.86 6.93 4.45
CA LEU A 201 1.59 5.78 4.95
C LEU A 201 2.39 6.17 6.21
N HIS A 202 2.16 5.44 7.29
CA HIS A 202 2.90 5.58 8.53
C HIS A 202 3.76 4.33 8.74
N VAL A 203 5.00 4.55 9.14
CA VAL A 203 5.94 3.48 9.50
C VAL A 203 6.25 3.60 10.98
N MET A 204 6.25 2.49 11.69
CA MET A 204 6.65 2.43 13.09
C MET A 204 8.18 2.39 13.18
N ASP A 205 8.75 3.33 13.90
CA ASP A 205 10.18 3.37 14.19
C ASP A 205 10.54 2.38 15.30
N LYS A 206 11.85 2.15 15.53
CA LYS A 206 12.37 1.21 16.53
C LYS A 206 12.00 1.58 17.98
N ASP A 207 11.73 2.84 18.23
CA ASP A 207 11.28 3.36 19.54
C ASP A 207 9.76 3.25 19.74
N GLY A 208 9.02 2.67 18.77
CA GLY A 208 7.57 2.52 18.80
C GLY A 208 6.80 3.77 18.34
N SER A 209 7.47 4.85 17.99
CA SER A 209 6.83 6.04 17.43
C SER A 209 6.42 5.81 15.95
N PHE A 210 5.37 6.53 15.50
CA PHE A 210 4.95 6.49 14.13
C PHE A 210 5.40 7.73 13.37
N LYS A 211 5.97 7.52 12.19
CA LYS A 211 6.40 8.57 11.28
C LYS A 211 5.64 8.44 9.96
N ALA A 212 5.09 9.53 9.47
CA ALA A 212 4.52 9.58 8.13
C ALA A 212 5.66 9.50 7.10
N LEU A 213 5.65 8.46 6.27
CA LEU A 213 6.56 8.32 5.13
C LEU A 213 6.08 9.17 3.96
N ALA A 214 4.76 9.16 3.73
CA ALA A 214 4.09 10.00 2.75
C ALA A 214 2.67 10.33 3.22
N SER A 215 2.14 11.49 2.83
CA SER A 215 0.77 11.90 3.14
C SER A 215 0.26 12.89 2.10
N THR A 216 -0.98 12.73 1.68
CA THR A 216 -1.67 13.67 0.79
C THR A 216 -2.62 14.61 1.53
N PHE A 217 -2.70 14.51 2.86
CA PHE A 217 -3.53 15.36 3.73
C PHE A 217 -2.71 16.00 4.86
N GLY A 218 -3.29 17.03 5.50
CA GLY A 218 -2.64 17.82 6.54
C GLY A 218 -2.56 17.11 7.89
N LYS A 219 -1.76 17.68 8.80
CA LYS A 219 -1.51 17.11 10.14
C LYS A 219 -2.77 16.99 11.00
N GLU A 220 -3.78 17.82 10.75
CA GLU A 220 -5.06 17.81 11.47
C GLU A 220 -5.88 16.54 11.30
N LEU A 221 -5.61 15.77 10.22
CA LEU A 221 -6.27 14.50 9.93
C LEU A 221 -5.38 13.28 10.31
N MET A 222 -4.19 13.50 10.84
CA MET A 222 -3.29 12.38 11.21
C MET A 222 -3.92 11.54 12.32
N PRO A 223 -3.97 10.19 12.17
CA PRO A 223 -4.44 9.29 13.21
C PRO A 223 -3.57 9.38 14.48
N GLU A 224 -4.17 9.09 15.62
CA GLU A 224 -3.43 8.99 16.89
C GLU A 224 -2.56 7.72 16.91
N ALA A 225 -1.46 7.77 17.64
CA ALA A 225 -0.55 6.64 17.77
C ALA A 225 -1.26 5.35 18.25
N ALA A 226 -2.22 5.48 19.18
CA ALA A 226 -3.00 4.35 19.65
C ALA A 226 -3.87 3.70 18.56
N THR A 227 -4.44 4.51 17.64
CA THR A 227 -5.19 4.04 16.48
C THR A 227 -4.28 3.29 15.50
N LEU A 228 -3.11 3.87 15.20
CA LEU A 228 -2.11 3.23 14.33
C LEU A 228 -1.60 1.92 14.93
N GLN A 229 -1.40 1.87 16.24
CA GLN A 229 -0.96 0.65 16.94
C GLN A 229 -1.99 -0.48 16.84
N ARG A 230 -3.30 -0.18 17.02
CA ARG A 230 -4.37 -1.17 16.82
C ARG A 230 -4.45 -1.64 15.37
N ALA A 231 -4.36 -0.71 14.43
CA ALA A 231 -4.35 -1.03 13.01
C ALA A 231 -3.18 -1.95 12.64
N LEU A 232 -1.99 -1.68 13.17
CA LEU A 232 -0.79 -2.52 12.98
C LEU A 232 -0.98 -3.92 13.57
N GLY A 233 -1.73 -4.05 14.68
CA GLY A 233 -2.15 -5.32 15.27
C GLY A 233 -3.15 -6.13 14.44
N GLY A 234 -3.58 -5.62 13.27
CA GLY A 234 -4.49 -6.28 12.35
C GLY A 234 -5.96 -5.89 12.53
N GLU A 235 -6.26 -4.94 13.40
CA GLU A 235 -7.60 -4.45 13.67
C GLU A 235 -7.82 -3.13 12.94
N ALA A 236 -8.46 -3.17 11.76
CA ALA A 236 -8.74 -1.96 10.99
C ALA A 236 -9.58 -0.97 11.81
N GLN A 237 -9.20 0.31 11.81
CA GLN A 237 -9.82 1.37 12.61
C GLN A 237 -10.51 2.38 11.70
N LEU A 238 -11.75 2.74 12.07
CA LEU A 238 -12.52 3.81 11.44
C LEU A 238 -12.73 4.93 12.45
N ASP A 239 -12.18 6.10 12.15
CA ASP A 239 -12.32 7.32 12.96
C ASP A 239 -13.05 8.39 12.16
N HIS A 240 -13.83 9.23 12.86
CA HIS A 240 -14.45 10.42 12.28
C HIS A 240 -13.85 11.67 12.88
N ARG A 241 -13.46 12.62 12.03
CA ARG A 241 -12.87 13.91 12.44
C ARG A 241 -13.49 15.06 11.69
N ASN A 242 -13.48 16.23 12.33
CA ASN A 242 -13.82 17.48 11.68
C ASN A 242 -12.55 18.29 11.50
N ALA A 243 -12.26 18.67 10.25
CA ALA A 243 -11.18 19.58 9.93
C ALA A 243 -11.71 20.67 9.00
N GLN A 244 -11.39 21.94 9.30
CA GLN A 244 -11.82 23.10 8.53
C GLN A 244 -13.35 23.16 8.29
N GLY A 245 -14.14 22.70 9.28
CA GLY A 245 -15.62 22.66 9.19
C GLY A 245 -16.19 21.57 8.31
N LYS A 246 -15.38 20.61 7.83
CA LYS A 246 -15.82 19.45 7.04
C LYS A 246 -15.62 18.16 7.82
N PRO A 247 -16.59 17.23 7.76
CA PRO A 247 -16.44 15.88 8.33
C PRO A 247 -15.55 15.01 7.43
N PHE A 248 -14.68 14.22 8.05
CA PHE A 248 -13.82 13.25 7.41
C PHE A 248 -13.98 11.90 8.08
N ALA A 249 -14.03 10.83 7.29
CA ALA A 249 -13.86 9.46 7.74
C ALA A 249 -12.41 9.04 7.46
N ILE A 250 -11.72 8.50 8.46
CA ILE A 250 -10.33 8.06 8.37
C ILE A 250 -10.29 6.57 8.64
N TYR A 251 -9.81 5.81 7.67
CA TYR A 251 -9.71 4.36 7.77
C TYR A 251 -8.25 3.94 7.81
N SER A 252 -7.82 3.35 8.93
CA SER A 252 -6.46 2.91 9.16
C SER A 252 -6.37 1.39 9.17
N SER A 253 -5.45 0.84 8.40
CA SER A 253 -5.21 -0.61 8.28
C SER A 253 -3.73 -0.90 8.11
N ALA A 254 -3.29 -2.09 8.54
CA ALA A 254 -1.91 -2.53 8.34
C ALA A 254 -1.64 -2.85 6.86
N LEU A 255 -0.47 -2.42 6.40
CA LEU A 255 0.10 -2.86 5.13
C LEU A 255 1.26 -3.81 5.45
N LYS A 256 1.20 -5.03 4.89
CA LYS A 256 2.27 -6.02 5.09
C LYS A 256 3.33 -5.85 4.01
N ASP A 257 4.58 -5.91 4.42
CA ASP A 257 5.71 -6.06 3.52
C ASP A 257 6.06 -7.54 3.28
N PHE A 258 7.13 -7.79 2.56
CA PHE A 258 7.60 -9.14 2.21
C PHE A 258 8.35 -9.83 3.35
N SER A 259 8.78 -9.11 4.39
CA SER A 259 9.60 -9.64 5.51
C SER A 259 8.81 -10.48 6.50
#